data_ecafa11fec110f45156c658e13bb31a3
#
_entry.id   ecafa11fec110f45156c658e13bb31a3
#
_cell.length_a   1.000
_cell.length_b   1.000
_cell.length_c   1.000
_cell.angle_alpha   90.00
_cell.angle_beta   90.00
_cell.angle_gamma   90.00
#
_symmetry.space_group_name_H-M   'P 1'
#
loop_
_entity.id
_entity.type
_entity.pdbx_description
1 polymer ?
#
loop_
_entity_poly.entity_id
_entity_poly.type
_entity_poly.pdbx_seq_one_letter_code
_entity_poly.pdbx_strand_id
1 'polypeptide(L)'
;MSAQAGAVDFKGYARSGIGWTGSGGEQQCFQATGAQSNTVSGNECETYAELKLGQEVWKEGDKSFYFDTNVAYSVSQQNDWESTSPAFREANVQGKNLIEWLPGSTIWAGKRFYQRHDVHMIDFYYWDISGPGAGIENIDLGFGKLSLAATRSSESGGSATFADRDATATVFMTTLYLTTSSTCV
;
A
#
# COMPACT_ATOMS: atom_id res chain seq x y z
N MET A 1 10.43 32.14 -8.75
CA MET A 1 10.10 30.71 -8.88
C MET A 1 8.59 30.60 -8.88
N SER A 2 7.98 30.29 -10.01
CA SER A 2 6.53 30.06 -10.10
C SER A 2 6.29 28.64 -9.59
N ALA A 3 5.72 28.51 -8.41
CA ALA A 3 5.16 27.24 -7.97
C ALA A 3 3.95 26.97 -8.85
N GLN A 4 4.08 26.09 -9.82
CA GLN A 4 2.95 25.58 -10.56
C GLN A 4 2.24 24.62 -9.62
N ALA A 5 1.10 25.02 -9.09
CA ALA A 5 0.25 24.14 -8.30
C ALA A 5 -0.26 23.03 -9.22
N GLY A 6 0.41 21.90 -9.21
CA GLY A 6 -0.06 20.69 -9.85
C GLY A 6 -1.37 20.25 -9.21
N ALA A 7 -2.24 19.62 -9.98
CA ALA A 7 -3.44 19.01 -9.42
C ALA A 7 -3.05 17.92 -8.42
N VAL A 8 -3.75 17.85 -7.28
CA VAL A 8 -3.59 16.76 -6.32
C VAL A 8 -4.18 15.50 -6.95
N ASP A 9 -3.39 14.44 -7.02
CA ASP A 9 -3.85 13.12 -7.40
C ASP A 9 -4.70 12.54 -6.25
N PHE A 10 -5.98 12.37 -6.52
CA PHE A 10 -6.90 11.76 -5.57
C PHE A 10 -7.24 10.34 -6.02
N LYS A 11 -7.06 9.38 -5.11
CA LYS A 11 -7.48 7.99 -5.28
C LYS A 11 -8.19 7.56 -4.01
N GLY A 12 -9.13 6.65 -4.11
CA GLY A 12 -9.82 6.18 -2.94
C GLY A 12 -10.54 4.87 -3.19
N TYR A 13 -10.82 4.20 -2.10
CA TYR A 13 -11.66 3.03 -2.03
C TYR A 13 -12.58 3.20 -0.83
N ALA A 14 -13.87 2.94 -1.00
CA ALA A 14 -14.82 2.95 0.09
C ALA A 14 -15.85 1.85 -0.09
N ARG A 15 -16.25 1.24 1.01
CA ARG A 15 -17.35 0.29 1.06
C ARG A 15 -18.16 0.53 2.31
N SER A 16 -19.44 0.41 2.20
CA SER A 16 -20.43 0.37 3.29
C SER A 16 -21.65 -0.34 2.76
N GLY A 17 -22.29 -1.14 3.56
CA GLY A 17 -23.46 -1.87 3.08
C GLY A 17 -24.27 -2.49 4.22
N ILE A 18 -25.51 -2.81 3.90
CA ILE A 18 -26.41 -3.57 4.74
C ILE A 18 -26.92 -4.77 3.98
N GLY A 19 -27.26 -5.83 4.69
CA GLY A 19 -27.89 -7.02 4.11
C GLY A 19 -29.15 -7.43 4.86
N TRP A 20 -30.10 -7.99 4.15
CA TRP A 20 -31.29 -8.63 4.75
C TRP A 20 -31.70 -9.83 3.92
N THR A 21 -32.49 -10.71 4.52
CA THR A 21 -33.09 -11.84 3.81
C THR A 21 -34.58 -11.57 3.54
N GLY A 22 -35.10 -12.12 2.46
CA GLY A 22 -36.52 -11.99 2.12
C GLY A 22 -37.48 -12.60 3.17
N SER A 23 -36.96 -13.42 4.08
CA SER A 23 -37.68 -13.98 5.23
C SER A 23 -37.66 -13.10 6.49
N GLY A 24 -37.06 -11.91 6.44
CA GLY A 24 -36.97 -10.98 7.58
C GLY A 24 -35.84 -11.29 8.56
N GLY A 25 -34.82 -12.05 8.17
CA GLY A 25 -33.64 -12.30 9.00
C GLY A 25 -32.71 -11.10 9.05
N GLU A 26 -32.03 -10.95 10.17
CA GLU A 26 -30.96 -9.95 10.33
C GLU A 26 -29.66 -10.43 9.69
N GLN A 27 -28.85 -9.49 9.23
CA GLN A 27 -27.51 -9.78 8.73
C GLN A 27 -26.64 -10.31 9.89
N GLN A 28 -26.12 -11.51 9.71
CA GLN A 28 -25.13 -12.05 10.64
C GLN A 28 -23.73 -11.65 10.16
N CYS A 29 -23.04 -10.86 10.96
CA CYS A 29 -21.69 -10.42 10.67
C CYS A 29 -20.71 -11.48 11.17
N PHE A 30 -19.87 -11.98 10.30
CA PHE A 30 -18.83 -12.93 10.71
C PHE A 30 -17.56 -12.72 9.89
N GLN A 31 -16.46 -13.08 10.51
CA GLN A 31 -15.14 -13.11 9.92
C GLN A 31 -14.57 -14.51 10.13
N ALA A 32 -14.04 -15.11 9.07
CA ALA A 32 -13.37 -16.40 9.20
C ALA A 32 -12.14 -16.26 10.08
N THR A 33 -11.89 -17.24 10.96
CA THR A 33 -10.73 -17.22 11.85
C THR A 33 -9.44 -17.14 11.08
N GLY A 34 -8.62 -16.11 11.36
CA GLY A 34 -7.36 -15.86 10.66
C GLY A 34 -7.49 -15.10 9.34
N ALA A 35 -8.69 -14.79 8.90
CA ALA A 35 -8.90 -13.90 7.76
C ALA A 35 -8.74 -12.44 8.19
N GLN A 36 -8.17 -11.62 7.32
CA GLN A 36 -8.19 -10.16 7.54
C GLN A 36 -9.62 -9.65 7.37
N SER A 37 -9.96 -8.53 8.03
CA SER A 37 -11.31 -7.94 8.01
C SER A 37 -11.82 -7.50 6.63
N ASN A 38 -11.02 -7.69 5.59
CA ASN A 38 -11.30 -7.26 4.22
C ASN A 38 -11.47 -8.44 3.26
N THR A 39 -11.72 -9.65 3.78
CA THR A 39 -11.76 -10.82 2.91
C THR A 39 -13.12 -11.04 2.28
N VAL A 40 -13.12 -11.43 1.03
CA VAL A 40 -14.30 -11.86 0.25
C VAL A 40 -15.04 -13.02 0.91
N SER A 41 -14.48 -13.58 1.98
CA SER A 41 -14.98 -14.78 2.68
C SER A 41 -15.83 -14.46 3.91
N GLY A 42 -16.06 -13.19 4.22
CA GLY A 42 -16.83 -12.78 5.39
C GLY A 42 -18.13 -12.06 5.01
N ASN A 43 -19.08 -12.08 5.91
CA ASN A 43 -20.26 -11.24 5.86
C ASN A 43 -19.97 -10.00 6.74
N GLU A 44 -19.33 -9.01 6.15
CA GLU A 44 -18.76 -7.87 6.87
C GLU A 44 -19.81 -6.79 7.08
N CYS A 45 -19.97 -6.38 8.34
CA CYS A 45 -20.80 -5.28 8.75
C CYS A 45 -19.91 -4.12 9.18
N GLU A 46 -19.16 -3.58 8.21
CA GLU A 46 -18.29 -2.45 8.47
C GLU A 46 -18.40 -1.38 7.39
N THR A 47 -18.11 -0.17 7.77
CA THR A 47 -17.77 0.92 6.86
C THR A 47 -16.25 0.99 6.78
N TYR A 48 -15.70 0.87 5.58
CA TYR A 48 -14.28 0.97 5.33
C TYR A 48 -14.01 1.98 4.22
N ALA A 49 -13.02 2.84 4.44
CA ALA A 49 -12.58 3.78 3.42
C ALA A 49 -11.06 3.95 3.46
N GLU A 50 -10.45 4.08 2.28
CA GLU A 50 -9.08 4.54 2.11
C GLU A 50 -9.08 5.79 1.23
N LEU A 51 -8.40 6.84 1.67
CA LEU A 51 -8.22 8.09 0.95
C LEU A 51 -6.73 8.28 0.69
N LYS A 52 -6.35 8.19 -0.58
CA LYS A 52 -4.98 8.37 -1.03
C LYS A 52 -4.85 9.69 -1.76
N LEU A 53 -3.91 10.52 -1.28
CA LEU A 53 -3.58 11.82 -1.84
C LEU A 53 -2.12 11.82 -2.24
N GLY A 54 -1.84 12.23 -3.47
CA GLY A 54 -0.49 12.36 -3.99
C GLY A 54 -0.31 13.67 -4.72
N GLN A 55 0.91 14.19 -4.71
CA GLN A 55 1.24 15.40 -5.45
C GLN A 55 2.70 15.44 -5.85
N GLU A 56 2.96 15.82 -7.10
CA GLU A 56 4.29 16.24 -7.53
C GLU A 56 4.55 17.63 -6.95
N VAL A 57 5.41 17.67 -5.92
CA VAL A 57 5.69 18.92 -5.17
C VAL A 57 6.81 19.74 -5.80
N TRP A 58 7.61 19.11 -6.66
CA TRP A 58 8.68 19.78 -7.38
C TRP A 58 9.03 19.00 -8.65
N LYS A 59 9.34 19.73 -9.72
CA LYS A 59 9.81 19.18 -11.00
C LYS A 59 10.79 20.12 -11.67
N GLU A 60 11.87 19.56 -12.17
CA GLU A 60 12.85 20.26 -13.00
C GLU A 60 13.41 19.29 -14.05
N GLY A 61 13.05 19.50 -15.31
CA GLY A 61 13.38 18.58 -16.39
C GLY A 61 12.76 17.20 -16.16
N ASP A 62 13.60 16.20 -16.06
CA ASP A 62 13.24 14.80 -15.76
C ASP A 62 13.32 14.43 -14.28
N LYS A 63 13.80 15.36 -13.44
CA LYS A 63 13.88 15.21 -11.98
C LYS A 63 12.59 15.66 -11.33
N SER A 64 12.08 14.88 -10.38
CA SER A 64 10.88 15.29 -9.63
C SER A 64 10.86 14.75 -8.22
N PHE A 65 10.13 15.45 -7.34
CA PHE A 65 9.71 14.98 -6.03
C PHE A 65 8.21 14.80 -5.98
N TYR A 66 7.79 13.66 -5.49
CA TYR A 66 6.40 13.30 -5.30
C TYR A 66 6.15 12.98 -3.83
N PHE A 67 5.11 13.55 -3.26
CA PHE A 67 4.63 13.22 -1.91
C PHE A 67 3.36 12.39 -2.04
N ASP A 68 3.25 11.34 -1.22
CA ASP A 68 2.14 10.41 -1.22
C ASP A 68 1.69 10.09 0.19
N THR A 69 0.38 10.10 0.42
CA THR A 69 -0.23 9.76 1.71
C THR A 69 -1.50 8.95 1.55
N ASN A 70 -1.74 8.02 2.46
CA ASN A 70 -2.94 7.20 2.51
C ASN A 70 -3.45 7.11 3.94
N VAL A 71 -4.71 7.45 4.11
CA VAL A 71 -5.43 7.39 5.40
C VAL A 71 -6.58 6.42 5.25
N ALA A 72 -6.67 5.46 6.14
CA ALA A 72 -7.75 4.48 6.19
C ALA A 72 -8.65 4.72 7.41
N TYR A 73 -9.92 4.47 7.20
CA TYR A 73 -10.98 4.50 8.20
C TYR A 73 -11.69 3.15 8.19
N SER A 74 -11.85 2.56 9.36
CA SER A 74 -12.60 1.31 9.52
C SER A 74 -13.41 1.36 10.81
N VAL A 75 -14.69 1.04 10.71
CA VAL A 75 -15.60 1.03 11.85
C VAL A 75 -16.69 -0.01 11.65
N SER A 76 -17.08 -0.68 12.72
CA SER A 76 -18.24 -1.56 12.71
C SER A 76 -19.50 -0.74 12.50
N GLN A 77 -20.24 -1.06 11.44
CA GLN A 77 -21.45 -0.33 11.08
C GLN A 77 -22.57 -0.62 12.08
N GLN A 78 -23.01 0.40 12.80
CA GLN A 78 -24.07 0.26 13.81
C GLN A 78 -25.22 1.26 13.61
N ASN A 79 -24.90 2.50 13.24
CA ASN A 79 -25.88 3.60 13.05
C ASN A 79 -25.25 4.72 12.21
N ASP A 80 -25.88 5.87 12.17
CA ASP A 80 -25.44 7.04 11.38
C ASP A 80 -24.29 7.84 11.99
N TRP A 81 -23.94 7.58 13.26
CA TRP A 81 -22.87 8.30 13.96
C TRP A 81 -21.81 7.32 14.46
N GLU A 82 -20.85 7.03 13.61
CA GLU A 82 -19.76 6.10 13.88
C GLU A 82 -18.47 6.89 14.14
N SER A 83 -17.75 6.47 15.17
CA SER A 83 -16.51 7.13 15.57
C SER A 83 -15.35 6.15 15.65
N THR A 84 -14.28 6.44 14.93
CA THR A 84 -13.01 5.71 15.03
C THR A 84 -11.84 6.63 14.70
N SER A 85 -10.65 6.26 15.13
CA SER A 85 -9.44 6.98 14.77
C SER A 85 -8.94 6.51 13.40
N PRO A 86 -8.71 7.43 12.45
CA PRO A 86 -8.12 7.08 11.16
C PRO A 86 -6.74 6.43 11.31
N ALA A 87 -6.48 5.42 10.50
CA ALA A 87 -5.17 4.80 10.43
C ALA A 87 -4.31 5.47 9.36
N PHE A 88 -3.14 5.94 9.73
CA PHE A 88 -2.17 6.49 8.80
C PHE A 88 -1.42 5.33 8.13
N ARG A 89 -1.85 4.95 6.92
CA ARG A 89 -1.35 3.77 6.20
C ARG A 89 -0.06 4.07 5.44
N GLU A 90 -0.01 5.21 4.75
CA GLU A 90 1.15 5.64 3.99
C GLU A 90 1.43 7.13 4.21
N ALA A 91 2.70 7.49 4.26
CA ALA A 91 3.23 8.84 4.16
C ALA A 91 4.67 8.74 3.72
N ASN A 92 4.94 9.04 2.48
CA ASN A 92 6.26 8.90 1.90
C ASN A 92 6.56 10.01 0.89
N VAL A 93 7.83 10.22 0.66
CA VAL A 93 8.35 11.07 -0.40
C VAL A 93 9.17 10.22 -1.36
N GLN A 94 9.04 10.51 -2.64
CA GLN A 94 9.73 9.83 -3.72
C GLN A 94 10.45 10.86 -4.58
N GLY A 95 11.70 10.59 -4.89
CA GLY A 95 12.52 11.42 -5.75
C GLY A 95 12.98 10.64 -6.97
N LYS A 96 12.53 11.05 -8.15
CA LYS A 96 12.85 10.40 -9.42
C LYS A 96 14.01 11.11 -10.11
N ASN A 97 14.90 10.32 -10.73
CA ASN A 97 16.06 10.81 -11.50
C ASN A 97 16.98 11.77 -10.72
N LEU A 98 17.04 11.69 -9.41
CA LEU A 98 17.90 12.55 -8.60
C LEU A 98 19.38 12.15 -8.68
N ILE A 99 19.67 10.89 -9.03
CA ILE A 99 21.01 10.33 -9.09
C ILE A 99 21.43 10.30 -10.56
N GLU A 100 22.33 11.18 -10.95
CA GLU A 100 22.73 11.39 -12.34
C GLU A 100 23.35 10.15 -13.02
N TRP A 101 24.07 9.32 -12.26
CA TRP A 101 24.68 8.09 -12.76
C TRP A 101 23.76 6.87 -12.70
N LEU A 102 22.51 7.04 -12.21
CA LEU A 102 21.46 6.02 -12.19
C LEU A 102 20.18 6.57 -12.83
N PRO A 103 20.17 6.83 -14.12
CA PRO A 103 18.99 7.38 -14.80
C PRO A 103 17.79 6.42 -14.69
N GLY A 104 16.61 6.97 -14.47
CA GLY A 104 15.38 6.20 -14.26
C GLY A 104 15.16 5.71 -12.84
N SER A 105 16.18 5.79 -11.96
CA SER A 105 16.03 5.38 -10.57
C SER A 105 15.12 6.29 -9.78
N THR A 106 14.48 5.73 -8.77
CA THR A 106 13.64 6.45 -7.81
C THR A 106 14.11 6.14 -6.40
N ILE A 107 14.45 7.15 -5.64
CA ILE A 107 14.69 7.03 -4.20
C ILE A 107 13.40 7.35 -3.45
N TRP A 108 13.16 6.66 -2.35
CA TRP A 108 11.99 6.94 -1.52
C TRP A 108 12.32 6.82 -0.04
N ALA A 109 11.56 7.54 0.77
CA ALA A 109 11.63 7.45 2.22
C ALA A 109 10.26 7.73 2.84
N GLY A 110 9.94 7.04 3.93
CA GLY A 110 8.71 7.17 4.67
C GLY A 110 7.98 5.84 4.85
N LYS A 111 6.72 5.91 5.25
CA LYS A 111 5.85 4.75 5.40
C LYS A 111 5.08 4.51 4.11
N ARG A 112 5.20 3.32 3.53
CA ARG A 112 4.47 2.98 2.30
C ARG A 112 4.12 1.50 2.23
N PHE A 113 3.12 1.19 1.40
CA PHE A 113 2.89 -0.18 0.94
C PHE A 113 3.99 -0.54 -0.04
N TYR A 114 4.74 -1.59 0.29
CA TYR A 114 5.90 -1.98 -0.50
C TYR A 114 5.92 -3.47 -0.74
N GLN A 115 6.06 -3.85 -2.03
CA GLN A 115 6.12 -5.24 -2.47
C GLN A 115 4.95 -6.08 -1.90
N ARG A 116 3.74 -5.56 -2.02
CA ARG A 116 2.53 -6.30 -1.64
C ARG A 116 2.08 -7.18 -2.79
N HIS A 117 2.24 -8.49 -2.61
CA HIS A 117 1.82 -9.48 -3.56
C HIS A 117 0.77 -10.37 -2.91
N ASP A 118 -0.41 -10.41 -3.49
CA ASP A 118 -1.54 -11.14 -2.96
C ASP A 118 -2.06 -12.22 -3.90
N VAL A 119 -2.85 -13.12 -3.34
CA VAL A 119 -3.71 -14.05 -4.07
C VAL A 119 -5.13 -13.52 -3.95
N HIS A 120 -5.56 -12.69 -4.89
CA HIS A 120 -6.85 -12.00 -4.87
C HIS A 120 -8.05 -12.88 -4.56
N MET A 121 -8.01 -14.15 -4.96
CA MET A 121 -9.11 -15.09 -4.75
C MET A 121 -9.38 -15.41 -3.27
N ILE A 122 -8.34 -15.32 -2.43
CA ILE A 122 -8.41 -15.60 -0.99
C ILE A 122 -7.97 -14.42 -0.14
N ASP A 123 -7.70 -13.28 -0.80
CA ASP A 123 -7.24 -12.03 -0.17
C ASP A 123 -6.04 -12.23 0.79
N PHE A 124 -5.11 -13.08 0.37
CA PHE A 124 -3.93 -13.43 1.16
C PHE A 124 -2.68 -12.82 0.55
N TYR A 125 -1.99 -11.98 1.33
CA TYR A 125 -0.70 -11.42 0.95
C TYR A 125 0.41 -12.42 1.28
N TYR A 126 0.89 -13.16 0.28
CA TYR A 126 2.00 -14.09 0.46
C TYR A 126 3.36 -13.37 0.59
N TRP A 127 3.40 -12.11 0.22
CA TRP A 127 4.56 -11.25 0.35
C TRP A 127 4.12 -9.81 0.61
N ASP A 128 4.52 -9.24 1.73
CA ASP A 128 4.26 -7.84 2.11
C ASP A 128 5.38 -7.35 3.01
N ILE A 129 6.11 -6.35 2.57
CA ILE A 129 7.18 -5.69 3.33
C ILE A 129 6.87 -4.22 3.57
N SER A 130 5.59 -3.89 3.59
CA SER A 130 5.08 -2.56 3.88
C SER A 130 5.53 -2.07 5.25
N GLY A 131 5.75 -0.78 5.38
CA GLY A 131 6.15 -0.15 6.63
C GLY A 131 6.97 1.11 6.44
N PRO A 132 7.43 1.72 7.54
CA PRO A 132 8.37 2.81 7.48
C PRO A 132 9.73 2.30 7.01
N GLY A 133 10.36 3.05 6.10
CA GLY A 133 11.62 2.65 5.51
C GLY A 133 12.15 3.63 4.49
N ALA A 134 13.14 3.19 3.76
CA ALA A 134 13.71 3.91 2.63
C ALA A 134 14.29 2.92 1.61
N GLY A 135 14.38 3.34 0.37
CA GLY A 135 14.94 2.51 -0.67
C GLY A 135 15.24 3.25 -1.95
N ILE A 136 15.84 2.50 -2.86
CA ILE A 136 16.07 2.91 -4.24
C ILE A 136 15.50 1.85 -5.17
N GLU A 137 14.78 2.29 -6.18
CA GLU A 137 14.07 1.44 -7.12
C GLU A 137 14.47 1.74 -8.56
N ASN A 138 14.20 0.78 -9.44
CA ASN A 138 14.39 0.93 -10.87
C ASN A 138 15.84 1.22 -11.31
N ILE A 139 16.82 0.69 -10.58
CA ILE A 139 18.22 0.72 -11.03
C ILE A 139 18.32 -0.17 -12.26
N ASP A 140 18.63 0.42 -13.41
CA ASP A 140 18.76 -0.32 -14.66
C ASP A 140 20.10 -1.03 -14.71
N LEU A 141 20.08 -2.36 -14.82
CA LEU A 141 21.26 -3.22 -14.97
C LEU A 141 21.47 -3.68 -16.43
N GLY A 142 20.64 -3.18 -17.38
CA GLY A 142 20.67 -3.57 -18.77
C GLY A 142 19.91 -4.87 -19.07
N PHE A 143 19.99 -5.86 -18.20
CA PHE A 143 19.25 -7.14 -18.30
C PHE A 143 18.04 -7.20 -17.36
N GLY A 144 17.86 -6.20 -16.51
CA GLY A 144 16.77 -6.14 -15.56
C GLY A 144 16.83 -4.90 -14.69
N LYS A 145 15.82 -4.72 -13.84
CA LYS A 145 15.76 -3.61 -12.87
C LYS A 145 15.96 -4.13 -11.46
N LEU A 146 16.87 -3.50 -10.75
CA LEU A 146 17.17 -3.79 -9.35
C LEU A 146 16.49 -2.77 -8.44
N SER A 147 15.89 -3.24 -7.34
CA SER A 147 15.37 -2.41 -6.27
C SER A 147 15.92 -2.88 -4.92
N LEU A 148 16.40 -1.94 -4.13
CA LEU A 148 16.94 -2.17 -2.80
C LEU A 148 16.15 -1.34 -1.80
N ALA A 149 15.67 -1.96 -0.73
CA ALA A 149 14.94 -1.26 0.32
C ALA A 149 15.25 -1.83 1.70
N ALA A 150 15.18 -0.95 2.69
CA ALA A 150 15.19 -1.31 4.10
C ALA A 150 13.86 -0.83 4.70
N THR A 151 13.07 -1.75 5.22
CA THR A 151 11.79 -1.45 5.88
C THR A 151 11.74 -2.06 7.26
N ARG A 152 11.02 -1.42 8.16
CA ARG A 152 10.74 -1.94 9.50
C ARG A 152 9.25 -2.29 9.59
N SER A 153 8.95 -3.52 9.96
CA SER A 153 7.60 -3.94 10.31
C SER A 153 7.57 -4.29 11.78
N SER A 154 6.58 -3.78 12.51
CA SER A 154 6.33 -4.09 13.91
C SER A 154 4.92 -4.62 14.04
N GLU A 155 4.65 -5.80 13.52
CA GLU A 155 3.37 -6.46 13.80
C GLU A 155 3.47 -7.24 15.09
N SER A 156 2.88 -6.70 16.14
CA SER A 156 2.49 -7.44 17.32
C SER A 156 1.03 -7.87 17.14
N GLY A 157 0.80 -9.01 16.53
CA GLY A 157 -0.56 -9.54 16.43
C GLY A 157 -0.87 -10.31 15.16
N GLY A 158 -0.52 -11.56 15.13
CA GLY A 158 -1.37 -12.63 14.68
C GLY A 158 -1.87 -12.68 13.24
N SER A 159 -1.09 -12.28 12.25
CA SER A 159 -1.24 -12.84 10.93
C SER A 159 0.06 -13.55 10.57
N ALA A 160 0.01 -14.86 10.46
CA ALA A 160 1.14 -15.67 10.02
C ALA A 160 1.41 -15.43 8.54
N THR A 161 1.89 -14.25 8.20
CA THR A 161 2.64 -14.08 6.97
C THR A 161 4.02 -14.69 7.20
N PHE A 162 4.62 -15.24 6.17
CA PHE A 162 5.90 -15.97 6.15
C PHE A 162 7.11 -15.20 6.68
N ALA A 163 6.88 -14.02 7.19
CA ALA A 163 7.79 -13.17 7.91
C ALA A 163 7.14 -12.79 9.23
N ASP A 164 7.12 -13.72 10.19
CA ASP A 164 6.98 -13.39 11.60
C ASP A 164 8.20 -12.55 11.96
N ARG A 165 8.02 -11.23 11.87
CA ARG A 165 9.09 -10.27 12.07
C ARG A 165 8.95 -9.74 13.47
N ASP A 166 9.87 -10.19 14.31
CA ASP A 166 10.08 -9.56 15.61
C ASP A 166 10.14 -8.01 15.44
N ALA A 167 9.51 -7.29 16.34
CA ALA A 167 9.32 -5.84 16.32
C ALA A 167 10.61 -5.00 16.12
N THR A 168 11.75 -5.66 16.13
CA THR A 168 13.10 -5.07 15.97
C THR A 168 13.79 -5.40 14.65
N ALA A 169 13.21 -6.26 13.82
CA ALA A 169 13.87 -6.70 12.59
C ALA A 169 13.87 -5.62 11.51
N THR A 170 15.04 -5.17 11.11
CA THR A 170 15.26 -4.40 9.88
C THR A 170 15.46 -5.39 8.74
N VAL A 171 14.56 -5.38 7.76
CA VAL A 171 14.66 -6.27 6.61
C VAL A 171 15.25 -5.53 5.44
N PHE A 172 16.37 -6.02 4.94
CA PHE A 172 16.94 -5.60 3.66
C PHE A 172 16.39 -6.51 2.56
N MET A 173 15.70 -5.92 1.60
CA MET A 173 15.19 -6.67 0.46
C MET A 173 15.79 -6.19 -0.83
N THR A 174 16.21 -7.16 -1.60
CA THR A 174 16.65 -6.95 -2.98
C THR A 174 15.66 -7.64 -3.90
N THR A 175 15.00 -6.88 -4.76
CA THR A 175 14.13 -7.42 -5.79
C THR A 175 14.76 -7.18 -7.15
N LEU A 176 14.97 -8.26 -7.90
CA LEU A 176 15.46 -8.20 -9.26
C LEU A 176 14.31 -8.57 -10.21
N TYR A 177 13.85 -7.59 -10.99
CA TYR A 177 12.93 -7.85 -12.08
C TYR A 177 13.70 -8.06 -13.36
N LEU A 178 13.64 -9.27 -13.91
CA LEU A 178 14.18 -9.56 -15.24
C LEU A 178 13.23 -9.01 -16.30
N THR A 179 13.73 -8.13 -17.15
CA THR A 179 12.99 -7.71 -18.34
C THR A 179 13.10 -8.79 -19.40
N THR A 180 12.06 -9.61 -19.55
CA THR A 180 11.91 -10.42 -20.76
C THR A 180 11.37 -9.51 -21.85
N SER A 181 12.19 -9.16 -22.82
CA SER A 181 11.73 -8.57 -24.08
C SER A 181 11.02 -9.65 -24.89
N SER A 182 9.73 -9.84 -24.65
CA SER A 182 8.91 -10.59 -25.60
C SER A 182 8.59 -9.69 -26.78
N THR A 183 9.43 -9.74 -27.79
CA THR A 183 9.06 -9.30 -29.12
C THR A 183 8.02 -10.32 -29.62
N CYS A 184 6.74 -9.99 -29.51
CA CYS A 184 5.73 -10.68 -30.30
C CYS A 184 5.97 -10.32 -31.77
N VAL A 185 6.37 -11.31 -32.57
CA VAL A 185 6.35 -11.28 -34.04
C VAL A 185 4.95 -11.67 -34.50
#